data_b46687da74b549d4f76e532b49f39aaf
#
_entry.id   b46687da74b549d4f76e532b49f39aaf
#
_cell.length_a   1.000
_cell.length_b   1.000
_cell.length_c   1.000
_cell.angle_alpha   90.00
_cell.angle_beta   90.00
_cell.angle_gamma   90.00
#
_symmetry.space_group_name_H-M   'P 1'
#
loop_
_entity.id
_entity.type
_entity.pdbx_description
1 polymer ?
#
loop_
_entity_poly.entity_id
_entity_poly.type
_entity_poly.pdbx_seq_one_letter_code
_entity_poly.pdbx_strand_id
1 'polypeptide(L)'
;MKKHIPNTLTCLNLVCGCLSAMAALKGNLETAAIFIIIAAVFDFFDGFVARLLKVSSPIGKELDSLADVVSFGVAPGMIIYTWLVRCTEGISPLHQGVVYDYLPFIALMVPALSAVRLARFNIDENQTSSFLGLPTPANAMFLGFIPLAADRMALFNNFWVIWILAVIFSLLLVSKIWMLSLKFKDYKWKGINIARYTLIIIGIVLIPIFRWGAFPLIIMAYLIISLIYHALIKLHVI
;
A
#
# COMPACT_ATOMS: atom_id res chain seq x y z
N MET A 1 -15.77 16.15 23.20
CA MET A 1 -15.72 14.68 23.40
C MET A 1 -15.84 13.92 22.09
N LYS A 2 -16.87 14.14 21.23
CA LYS A 2 -17.06 13.36 19.98
C LYS A 2 -15.89 13.40 18.99
N LYS A 3 -15.11 14.50 18.94
CA LYS A 3 -13.93 14.64 18.07
C LYS A 3 -12.75 13.73 18.44
N HIS A 4 -12.69 13.25 19.69
CA HIS A 4 -11.57 12.43 20.14
C HIS A 4 -11.67 10.97 19.68
N ILE A 5 -12.90 10.48 19.39
CA ILE A 5 -13.11 9.09 18.99
C ILE A 5 -12.38 8.77 17.65
N PRO A 6 -12.58 9.54 16.55
CA PRO A 6 -11.80 9.29 15.33
C PRO A 6 -10.29 9.40 15.57
N ASN A 7 -9.83 10.45 16.26
CA ASN A 7 -8.41 10.64 16.51
C ASN A 7 -7.77 9.47 17.31
N THR A 8 -8.55 8.84 18.21
CA THR A 8 -8.07 7.64 18.92
C THR A 8 -7.88 6.47 17.96
N LEU A 9 -8.79 6.27 17.01
CA LEU A 9 -8.66 5.24 15.97
C LEU A 9 -7.44 5.51 15.09
N THR A 10 -7.21 6.77 14.71
CA THR A 10 -6.01 7.18 13.97
C THR A 10 -4.73 6.91 14.76
N CYS A 11 -4.73 7.15 16.08
CA CYS A 11 -3.60 6.78 16.94
C CYS A 11 -3.40 5.25 17.01
N LEU A 12 -4.46 4.45 17.00
CA LEU A 12 -4.35 2.99 16.93
C LEU A 12 -3.81 2.52 15.58
N ASN A 13 -4.20 3.16 14.47
CA ASN A 13 -3.57 2.97 13.17
C ASN A 13 -2.04 3.18 13.28
N LEU A 14 -1.61 4.32 13.81
CA LEU A 14 -0.18 4.65 14.01
C LEU A 14 0.53 3.60 14.85
N VAL A 15 -0.05 3.19 15.99
CA VAL A 15 0.54 2.14 16.86
C VAL A 15 0.71 0.82 16.12
N CYS A 16 -0.29 0.41 15.34
CA CYS A 16 -0.19 -0.79 14.51
C CYS A 16 0.94 -0.68 13.47
N GLY A 17 1.12 0.50 12.86
CA GLY A 17 2.24 0.76 11.96
C GLY A 17 3.60 0.61 12.65
N CYS A 18 3.75 1.15 13.86
CA CYS A 18 4.95 0.98 14.68
C CYS A 18 5.20 -0.50 15.04
N LEU A 19 4.15 -1.23 15.46
CA LEU A 19 4.26 -2.65 15.76
C LEU A 19 4.64 -3.48 14.52
N SER A 20 4.11 -3.12 13.35
CA SER A 20 4.50 -3.73 12.08
C SER A 20 5.99 -3.53 11.79
N ALA A 21 6.47 -2.30 11.88
CA ALA A 21 7.89 -1.98 11.66
C ALA A 21 8.81 -2.72 12.64
N MET A 22 8.44 -2.77 13.93
CA MET A 22 9.17 -3.53 14.94
C MET A 22 9.19 -5.03 14.68
N ALA A 23 8.06 -5.61 14.26
CA ALA A 23 7.96 -7.02 13.89
C ALA A 23 8.81 -7.34 12.67
N ALA A 24 8.81 -6.45 11.65
CA ALA A 24 9.63 -6.58 10.46
C ALA A 24 11.13 -6.63 10.80
N LEU A 25 11.62 -5.70 11.61
CA LEU A 25 13.03 -5.64 12.02
C LEU A 25 13.46 -6.84 12.87
N LYS A 26 12.51 -7.46 13.61
CA LYS A 26 12.75 -8.73 14.31
C LYS A 26 12.66 -9.96 13.39
N GLY A 27 12.39 -9.76 12.10
CA GLY A 27 12.26 -10.81 11.12
C GLY A 27 10.90 -11.52 11.07
N ASN A 28 9.92 -11.10 11.86
CA ASN A 28 8.56 -11.66 11.86
C ASN A 28 7.69 -11.01 10.78
N LEU A 29 7.97 -11.31 9.50
CA LEU A 29 7.37 -10.62 8.36
C LEU A 29 5.86 -10.89 8.21
N GLU A 30 5.39 -12.07 8.59
CA GLU A 30 3.96 -12.38 8.61
C GLU A 30 3.22 -11.52 9.63
N THR A 31 3.71 -11.45 10.86
CA THR A 31 3.15 -10.58 11.90
C THR A 31 3.19 -9.12 11.48
N ALA A 32 4.27 -8.68 10.84
CA ALA A 32 4.39 -7.33 10.31
C ALA A 32 3.30 -7.02 9.27
N ALA A 33 3.09 -7.92 8.31
CA ALA A 33 2.06 -7.78 7.29
C ALA A 33 0.64 -7.77 7.89
N ILE A 34 0.36 -8.60 8.89
CA ILE A 34 -0.93 -8.60 9.59
C ILE A 34 -1.19 -7.26 10.28
N PHE A 35 -0.19 -6.64 10.92
CA PHE A 35 -0.34 -5.32 11.51
C PHE A 35 -0.63 -4.22 10.49
N ILE A 36 -0.15 -4.33 9.24
CA ILE A 36 -0.56 -3.41 8.15
C ILE A 36 -2.06 -3.53 7.87
N ILE A 37 -2.62 -4.76 7.86
CA ILE A 37 -4.07 -4.95 7.68
C ILE A 37 -4.83 -4.32 8.84
N ILE A 38 -4.41 -4.56 10.08
CA ILE A 38 -5.06 -4.01 11.26
C ILE A 38 -5.00 -2.47 11.23
N ALA A 39 -3.86 -1.91 10.84
CA ALA A 39 -3.71 -0.47 10.63
C ALA A 39 -4.71 0.07 9.59
N ALA A 40 -4.85 -0.61 8.43
CA ALA A 40 -5.80 -0.23 7.39
C ALA A 40 -7.27 -0.33 7.84
N VAL A 41 -7.57 -1.26 8.73
CA VAL A 41 -8.91 -1.35 9.35
C VAL A 41 -9.16 -0.15 10.25
N PHE A 42 -8.20 0.25 11.10
CA PHE A 42 -8.35 1.44 11.95
C PHE A 42 -8.45 2.73 11.14
N ASP A 43 -7.66 2.88 10.07
CA ASP A 43 -7.73 3.98 9.11
C ASP A 43 -9.12 4.08 8.46
N PHE A 44 -9.67 2.96 7.99
CA PHE A 44 -11.01 2.95 7.44
C PHE A 44 -12.06 3.38 8.47
N PHE A 45 -11.95 2.89 9.71
CA PHE A 45 -12.91 3.17 10.76
C PHE A 45 -12.82 4.60 11.28
N ASP A 46 -11.66 5.23 11.35
CA ASP A 46 -11.56 6.62 11.80
C ASP A 46 -12.28 7.58 10.83
N GLY A 47 -12.07 7.41 9.52
CA GLY A 47 -12.80 8.16 8.49
C GLY A 47 -14.30 7.83 8.46
N PHE A 48 -14.68 6.57 8.71
CA PHE A 48 -16.09 6.17 8.80
C PHE A 48 -16.79 6.82 10.01
N VAL A 49 -16.18 6.73 11.19
CA VAL A 49 -16.71 7.28 12.45
C VAL A 49 -16.75 8.81 12.40
N ALA A 50 -15.73 9.47 11.82
CA ALA A 50 -15.74 10.92 11.64
C ALA A 50 -16.95 11.39 10.81
N ARG A 51 -17.25 10.70 9.71
CA ARG A 51 -18.43 10.97 8.86
C ARG A 51 -19.73 10.68 9.60
N LEU A 52 -19.83 9.56 10.31
CA LEU A 52 -21.02 9.18 11.08
C LEU A 52 -21.35 10.19 12.18
N LEU A 53 -20.33 10.66 12.90
CA LEU A 53 -20.48 11.64 13.96
C LEU A 53 -20.56 13.09 13.46
N LYS A 54 -20.39 13.30 12.13
CA LYS A 54 -20.33 14.63 11.47
C LYS A 54 -19.31 15.55 12.13
N VAL A 55 -18.13 15.02 12.48
CA VAL A 55 -17.03 15.76 13.07
C VAL A 55 -15.85 15.79 12.10
N SER A 56 -15.23 16.96 11.99
CA SER A 56 -13.95 17.14 11.31
C SER A 56 -13.09 18.09 12.14
N SER A 57 -11.79 17.94 12.08
CA SER A 57 -10.84 18.88 12.69
C SER A 57 -9.59 18.96 11.87
N PRO A 58 -8.93 20.15 11.78
CA PRO A 58 -7.63 20.28 11.11
C PRO A 58 -6.58 19.31 11.69
N ILE A 59 -6.52 19.18 13.01
CA ILE A 59 -5.63 18.23 13.70
C ILE A 59 -5.92 16.79 13.29
N GLY A 60 -7.20 16.39 13.12
CA GLY A 60 -7.55 15.03 12.69
C GLY A 60 -7.02 14.70 11.31
N LYS A 61 -7.10 15.66 10.36
CA LYS A 61 -6.58 15.49 9.00
C LYS A 61 -5.05 15.33 8.97
N GLU A 62 -4.34 16.13 9.76
CA GLU A 62 -2.88 16.04 9.84
C GLU A 62 -2.43 14.75 10.54
N LEU A 63 -3.14 14.38 11.63
CA LEU A 63 -2.84 13.15 12.38
C LEU A 63 -3.04 11.90 11.51
N ASP A 64 -4.09 11.86 10.70
CA ASP A 64 -4.38 10.81 9.73
C ASP A 64 -3.21 10.64 8.74
N SER A 65 -2.77 11.74 8.13
CA SER A 65 -1.62 11.69 7.21
C SER A 65 -0.31 11.26 7.89
N LEU A 66 -0.06 11.67 9.12
CA LEU A 66 1.12 11.26 9.88
C LEU A 66 1.06 9.76 10.25
N ALA A 67 -0.11 9.26 10.64
CA ALA A 67 -0.33 7.84 10.92
C ALA A 67 -0.10 7.01 9.65
N ASP A 68 -0.64 7.46 8.51
CA ASP A 68 -0.51 6.79 7.22
C ASP A 68 0.94 6.70 6.73
N VAL A 69 1.76 7.76 6.95
CA VAL A 69 3.20 7.69 6.63
C VAL A 69 3.86 6.55 7.38
N VAL A 70 3.52 6.32 8.65
CA VAL A 70 4.11 5.24 9.45
C VAL A 70 3.53 3.88 9.03
N SER A 71 2.22 3.75 8.96
CA SER A 71 1.55 2.47 8.74
C SER A 71 1.66 1.96 7.30
N PHE A 72 1.63 2.88 6.32
CA PHE A 72 1.64 2.54 4.90
C PHE A 72 2.91 3.02 4.16
N GLY A 73 3.83 3.67 4.87
CA GLY A 73 5.15 4.05 4.36
C GLY A 73 6.27 3.32 5.09
N VAL A 74 6.45 3.63 6.40
CA VAL A 74 7.56 3.06 7.19
C VAL A 74 7.42 1.55 7.35
N ALA A 75 6.26 1.05 7.74
CA ALA A 75 6.04 -0.36 8.00
C ALA A 75 6.36 -1.24 6.78
N PRO A 76 5.78 -1.01 5.57
CA PRO A 76 6.13 -1.79 4.39
C PRO A 76 7.59 -1.56 3.94
N GLY A 77 8.15 -0.36 4.16
CA GLY A 77 9.57 -0.09 3.92
C GLY A 77 10.48 -0.99 4.76
N MET A 78 10.17 -1.15 6.05
CA MET A 78 10.93 -2.05 6.94
C MET A 78 10.76 -3.53 6.57
N ILE A 79 9.59 -3.94 6.12
CA ILE A 79 9.36 -5.31 5.60
C ILE A 79 10.26 -5.57 4.38
N ILE A 80 10.24 -4.67 3.40
CA ILE A 80 11.07 -4.81 2.19
C ILE A 80 12.57 -4.74 2.52
N TYR A 81 12.98 -3.84 3.40
CA TYR A 81 14.37 -3.78 3.86
C TYR A 81 14.82 -5.12 4.44
N THR A 82 14.07 -5.66 5.41
CA THR A 82 14.40 -6.95 6.05
C THR A 82 14.39 -8.11 5.04
N TRP A 83 13.44 -8.09 4.08
CA TRP A 83 13.38 -9.12 3.05
C TRP A 83 14.55 -9.05 2.08
N LEU A 84 14.95 -7.85 1.65
CA LEU A 84 16.14 -7.65 0.83
C LEU A 84 17.42 -8.12 1.56
N VAL A 85 17.58 -7.79 2.83
CA VAL A 85 18.71 -8.28 3.64
C VAL A 85 18.75 -9.80 3.65
N ARG A 86 17.63 -10.48 3.87
CA ARG A 86 17.56 -11.96 3.81
C ARG A 86 17.93 -12.52 2.43
N CYS A 87 17.51 -11.84 1.37
CA CYS A 87 17.86 -12.26 0.01
C CYS A 87 19.35 -12.08 -0.30
N THR A 88 20.06 -11.17 0.38
CA THR A 88 21.53 -11.04 0.24
C THR A 88 22.29 -12.16 0.92
N GLU A 89 21.79 -12.74 2.00
CA GLU A 89 22.42 -13.86 2.70
C GLU A 89 22.57 -15.11 1.81
N GLY A 90 21.69 -15.26 0.79
CA GLY A 90 21.75 -16.34 -0.21
C GLY A 90 22.68 -16.07 -1.39
N ILE A 91 23.28 -14.88 -1.48
CA ILE A 91 24.18 -14.52 -2.58
C ILE A 91 25.61 -15.04 -2.27
N SER A 92 26.26 -15.62 -3.29
CA SER A 92 27.62 -16.16 -3.15
C SER A 92 28.59 -15.16 -2.50
N PRO A 93 29.50 -15.61 -1.61
CA PRO A 93 30.53 -14.75 -0.98
C PRO A 93 31.37 -13.90 -1.93
N LEU A 94 31.52 -14.34 -3.17
CA LEU A 94 32.22 -13.60 -4.24
C LEU A 94 31.52 -12.29 -4.64
N HIS A 95 30.21 -12.16 -4.33
CA HIS A 95 29.41 -10.96 -4.62
C HIS A 95 29.07 -10.17 -3.34
N GLN A 96 29.50 -10.64 -2.16
CA GLN A 96 29.38 -9.92 -0.90
C GLN A 96 30.44 -8.81 -0.87
N GLY A 97 30.05 -7.64 -1.36
CA GLY A 97 30.86 -6.42 -1.28
C GLY A 97 30.10 -5.32 -0.55
N VAL A 98 30.81 -4.29 -0.10
CA VAL A 98 30.24 -3.10 0.59
C VAL A 98 28.97 -2.56 -0.09
N VAL A 99 28.85 -2.71 -1.41
CA VAL A 99 27.70 -2.27 -2.20
C VAL A 99 26.41 -3.01 -1.79
N TYR A 100 26.48 -4.33 -1.55
CA TYR A 100 25.31 -5.13 -1.19
C TYR A 100 24.78 -4.81 0.22
N ASP A 101 25.63 -4.27 1.11
CA ASP A 101 25.22 -3.85 2.45
C ASP A 101 24.32 -2.61 2.40
N TYR A 102 24.49 -1.77 1.37
CA TYR A 102 23.74 -0.52 1.22
C TYR A 102 22.53 -0.63 0.27
N LEU A 103 22.50 -1.59 -0.65
CA LEU A 103 21.40 -1.75 -1.61
C LEU A 103 20.02 -1.95 -0.96
N PRO A 104 19.87 -2.65 0.19
CA PRO A 104 18.57 -2.77 0.86
C PRO A 104 17.98 -1.45 1.35
N PHE A 105 18.80 -0.40 1.57
CA PHE A 105 18.31 0.93 1.97
C PHE A 105 17.45 1.60 0.91
N ILE A 106 17.37 1.08 -0.32
CA ILE A 106 16.41 1.51 -1.33
C ILE A 106 14.97 1.45 -0.81
N ALA A 107 14.68 0.55 0.12
CA ALA A 107 13.38 0.43 0.79
C ALA A 107 12.94 1.73 1.49
N LEU A 108 13.89 2.61 1.86
CA LEU A 108 13.59 3.92 2.46
C LEU A 108 12.95 4.91 1.46
N MET A 109 12.97 4.62 0.16
CA MET A 109 12.18 5.38 -0.80
C MET A 109 10.67 5.24 -0.53
N VAL A 110 10.22 4.10 0.02
CA VAL A 110 8.80 3.85 0.30
C VAL A 110 8.25 4.89 1.28
N PRO A 111 8.77 5.06 2.52
CA PRO A 111 8.29 6.08 3.43
C PRO A 111 8.50 7.51 2.91
N ALA A 112 9.63 7.79 2.26
CA ALA A 112 9.92 9.12 1.74
C ALA A 112 8.89 9.57 0.68
N LEU A 113 8.60 8.71 -0.30
CA LEU A 113 7.65 9.04 -1.36
C LEU A 113 6.18 8.89 -0.90
N SER A 114 5.89 8.07 0.11
CA SER A 114 4.59 8.07 0.79
C SER A 114 4.31 9.42 1.46
N ALA A 115 5.27 9.97 2.19
CA ALA A 115 5.15 11.29 2.81
C ALA A 115 4.91 12.40 1.77
N VAL A 116 5.70 12.41 0.68
CA VAL A 116 5.51 13.37 -0.43
C VAL A 116 4.12 13.24 -1.04
N ARG A 117 3.64 12.01 -1.26
CA ARG A 117 2.29 11.77 -1.79
C ARG A 117 1.20 12.32 -0.90
N LEU A 118 1.25 12.00 0.39
CA LEU A 118 0.25 12.45 1.37
C LEU A 118 0.26 13.97 1.53
N ALA A 119 1.44 14.59 1.56
CA ALA A 119 1.57 16.05 1.57
C ALA A 119 0.94 16.69 0.33
N ARG A 120 1.18 16.15 -0.89
CA ARG A 120 0.53 16.63 -2.12
C ARG A 120 -0.99 16.47 -2.06
N PHE A 121 -1.47 15.32 -1.58
CA PHE A 121 -2.91 15.05 -1.45
C PHE A 121 -3.60 16.02 -0.49
N ASN A 122 -2.93 16.44 0.58
CA ASN A 122 -3.48 17.40 1.55
C ASN A 122 -3.63 18.81 1.00
N ILE A 123 -2.82 19.20 0.01
CA ILE A 123 -2.81 20.54 -0.59
C ILE A 123 -3.73 20.61 -1.81
N ASP A 124 -3.97 19.48 -2.50
CA ASP A 124 -4.73 19.46 -3.76
C ASP A 124 -6.24 19.41 -3.52
N GLU A 125 -6.91 20.54 -3.74
CA GLU A 125 -8.36 20.66 -3.59
C GLU A 125 -9.17 20.02 -4.75
N ASN A 126 -8.51 19.63 -5.86
CA ASN A 126 -9.18 19.14 -7.06
C ASN A 126 -9.36 17.62 -7.11
N GLN A 127 -8.84 16.84 -6.16
CA GLN A 127 -8.92 15.38 -6.15
C GLN A 127 -10.22 14.84 -5.52
N THR A 128 -11.37 15.21 -6.07
CA THR A 128 -12.67 14.77 -5.54
C THR A 128 -13.20 13.46 -6.15
N SER A 129 -12.79 13.09 -7.36
CA SER A 129 -13.38 11.95 -8.10
C SER A 129 -12.38 10.91 -8.61
N SER A 130 -11.10 11.20 -8.61
CA SER A 130 -10.04 10.29 -9.08
C SER A 130 -8.75 10.56 -8.33
N PHE A 131 -7.93 9.52 -8.16
CA PHE A 131 -6.64 9.62 -7.49
C PHE A 131 -5.52 9.68 -8.53
N LEU A 132 -4.61 10.65 -8.37
CA LEU A 132 -3.34 10.65 -9.08
C LEU A 132 -2.31 9.86 -8.27
N GLY A 133 -1.65 8.91 -8.90
CA GLY A 133 -0.68 8.02 -8.27
C GLY A 133 -1.31 6.88 -7.44
N LEU A 134 -0.48 5.88 -7.12
CA LEU A 134 -0.91 4.71 -6.36
C LEU A 134 -1.29 5.12 -4.91
N PRO A 135 -2.45 4.69 -4.38
CA PRO A 135 -2.80 4.90 -2.97
C PRO A 135 -1.77 4.28 -2.01
N THR A 136 -1.40 5.00 -0.92
CA THR A 136 -0.44 4.50 0.09
C THR A 136 -0.85 3.16 0.69
N PRO A 137 -2.14 2.89 1.05
CA PRO A 137 -2.53 1.58 1.53
C PRO A 137 -2.36 0.47 0.48
N ALA A 138 -2.65 0.76 -0.81
CA ALA A 138 -2.45 -0.21 -1.88
C ALA A 138 -0.97 -0.55 -2.07
N ASN A 139 -0.10 0.46 -2.04
CA ASN A 139 1.35 0.26 -2.07
C ASN A 139 1.85 -0.58 -0.89
N ALA A 140 1.33 -0.31 0.31
CA ALA A 140 1.67 -1.07 1.51
C ALA A 140 1.21 -2.53 1.44
N MET A 141 0.00 -2.78 0.90
CA MET A 141 -0.50 -4.14 0.67
C MET A 141 0.33 -4.88 -0.38
N PHE A 142 0.83 -4.20 -1.41
CA PHE A 142 1.72 -4.83 -2.38
C PHE A 142 3.07 -5.18 -1.76
N LEU A 143 3.80 -4.18 -1.28
CA LEU A 143 5.16 -4.35 -0.79
C LEU A 143 5.21 -5.19 0.50
N GLY A 144 4.31 -4.92 1.45
CA GLY A 144 4.27 -5.60 2.74
C GLY A 144 3.95 -7.10 2.64
N PHE A 145 3.32 -7.54 1.55
CA PHE A 145 2.95 -8.94 1.36
C PHE A 145 3.84 -9.69 0.36
N ILE A 146 4.84 -9.05 -0.25
CA ILE A 146 5.84 -9.73 -1.11
C ILE A 146 6.49 -10.93 -0.41
N PRO A 147 6.98 -10.82 0.84
CA PRO A 147 7.60 -11.97 1.52
C PRO A 147 6.67 -13.17 1.68
N LEU A 148 5.39 -12.92 1.90
CA LEU A 148 4.38 -13.97 2.08
C LEU A 148 3.95 -14.61 0.75
N ALA A 149 4.17 -13.91 -0.35
CA ALA A 149 3.95 -14.41 -1.70
C ALA A 149 5.14 -15.26 -2.20
N ALA A 150 6.33 -15.07 -1.63
CA ALA A 150 7.56 -15.72 -2.04
C ALA A 150 7.53 -17.25 -1.88
N ASP A 151 6.79 -17.76 -0.89
CA ASP A 151 6.58 -19.20 -0.70
C ASP A 151 5.90 -19.90 -1.88
N ARG A 152 5.07 -19.15 -2.63
CA ARG A 152 4.32 -19.66 -3.78
C ARG A 152 4.90 -19.19 -5.11
N MET A 153 5.66 -18.13 -5.11
CA MET A 153 6.19 -17.47 -6.29
C MET A 153 7.68 -17.18 -6.12
N ALA A 154 8.52 -18.07 -6.65
CA ALA A 154 9.99 -17.99 -6.55
C ALA A 154 10.56 -16.65 -7.06
N LEU A 155 9.83 -15.94 -7.93
CA LEU A 155 10.18 -14.60 -8.41
C LEU A 155 10.43 -13.61 -7.25
N PHE A 156 9.65 -13.69 -6.17
CA PHE A 156 9.77 -12.83 -5.00
C PHE A 156 10.87 -13.25 -4.00
N ASN A 157 11.67 -14.27 -4.34
CA ASN A 157 12.92 -14.60 -3.66
C ASN A 157 14.15 -13.99 -4.35
N ASN A 158 13.98 -13.38 -5.53
CA ASN A 158 15.07 -12.78 -6.25
C ASN A 158 15.31 -11.34 -5.78
N PHE A 159 16.51 -11.07 -5.28
CA PHE A 159 16.92 -9.76 -4.77
C PHE A 159 16.64 -8.62 -5.76
N TRP A 160 17.07 -8.77 -7.02
CA TRP A 160 16.93 -7.71 -8.02
C TRP A 160 15.50 -7.44 -8.41
N VAL A 161 14.66 -8.47 -8.44
CA VAL A 161 13.21 -8.31 -8.69
C VAL A 161 12.60 -7.47 -7.59
N ILE A 162 12.87 -7.77 -6.32
CA ILE A 162 12.31 -7.03 -5.19
C ILE A 162 12.85 -5.60 -5.18
N TRP A 163 14.14 -5.42 -5.44
CA TRP A 163 14.78 -4.11 -5.51
C TRP A 163 14.11 -3.23 -6.58
N ILE A 164 13.92 -3.75 -7.79
CA ILE A 164 13.25 -3.06 -8.90
C ILE A 164 11.80 -2.75 -8.56
N LEU A 165 11.06 -3.70 -7.96
CA LEU A 165 9.69 -3.50 -7.54
C LEU A 165 9.58 -2.41 -6.47
N ALA A 166 10.48 -2.38 -5.49
CA ALA A 166 10.51 -1.34 -4.48
C ALA A 166 10.68 0.06 -5.10
N VAL A 167 11.56 0.21 -6.10
CA VAL A 167 11.74 1.47 -6.85
C VAL A 167 10.49 1.83 -7.64
N ILE A 168 9.97 0.90 -8.45
CA ILE A 168 8.80 1.15 -9.31
C ILE A 168 7.59 1.54 -8.47
N PHE A 169 7.28 0.79 -7.43
CA PHE A 169 6.12 1.04 -6.58
C PHE A 169 6.26 2.31 -5.75
N SER A 170 7.48 2.67 -5.32
CA SER A 170 7.75 3.96 -4.70
C SER A 170 7.51 5.12 -5.68
N LEU A 171 7.98 5.02 -6.91
CA LEU A 171 7.75 6.05 -7.94
C LEU A 171 6.28 6.15 -8.35
N LEU A 172 5.53 5.05 -8.35
CA LEU A 172 4.09 5.04 -8.64
C LEU A 172 3.29 5.86 -7.63
N LEU A 173 3.73 5.99 -6.37
CA LEU A 173 3.08 6.83 -5.35
C LEU A 173 2.97 8.29 -5.81
N VAL A 174 4.03 8.83 -6.43
CA VAL A 174 4.12 10.23 -6.84
C VAL A 174 3.86 10.44 -8.33
N SER A 175 3.51 9.38 -9.06
CA SER A 175 3.21 9.43 -10.48
C SER A 175 1.91 10.21 -10.77
N LYS A 176 1.79 10.71 -12.01
CA LYS A 176 0.55 11.35 -12.50
C LYS A 176 -0.40 10.35 -13.17
N ILE A 177 -0.26 9.06 -12.85
CA ILE A 177 -1.11 8.01 -13.41
C ILE A 177 -2.46 8.03 -12.71
N TRP A 178 -3.53 8.02 -13.49
CA TRP A 178 -4.89 7.97 -12.99
C TRP A 178 -5.22 6.59 -12.45
N MET A 179 -5.63 6.53 -11.19
CA MET A 179 -6.03 5.29 -10.51
C MET A 179 -7.54 5.21 -10.34
N LEU A 180 -8.07 4.02 -10.54
CA LEU A 180 -9.48 3.73 -10.37
C LEU A 180 -9.92 3.97 -8.92
N SER A 181 -10.94 4.80 -8.71
CA SER A 181 -11.55 4.94 -7.39
C SER A 181 -12.44 3.74 -7.08
N LEU A 182 -12.18 3.06 -5.96
CA LEU A 182 -12.97 1.91 -5.50
C LEU A 182 -14.27 2.32 -4.78
N LYS A 183 -14.57 3.63 -4.70
CA LYS A 183 -15.80 4.14 -4.08
C LYS A 183 -17.00 3.93 -5.02
N PHE A 184 -17.98 3.13 -4.60
CA PHE A 184 -19.22 2.96 -5.33
C PHE A 184 -20.12 4.20 -5.15
N LYS A 185 -20.58 4.77 -6.27
CA LYS A 185 -21.64 5.80 -6.30
C LYS A 185 -23.00 5.18 -6.57
N ASP A 186 -23.03 4.11 -7.33
CA ASP A 186 -24.19 3.26 -7.61
C ASP A 186 -23.73 1.80 -7.73
N TYR A 187 -24.69 0.86 -7.81
CA TYR A 187 -24.43 -0.57 -7.89
C TYR A 187 -24.79 -1.16 -9.26
N LYS A 188 -25.00 -0.31 -10.28
CA LYS A 188 -25.35 -0.77 -11.62
C LYS A 188 -24.16 -1.47 -12.27
N TRP A 189 -24.42 -2.54 -13.01
CA TRP A 189 -23.41 -3.32 -13.74
C TRP A 189 -23.03 -2.62 -15.06
N LYS A 190 -22.52 -1.38 -14.99
CA LYS A 190 -22.14 -0.55 -16.15
C LYS A 190 -20.93 0.33 -15.85
N GLY A 191 -20.20 0.71 -16.90
CA GLY A 191 -19.06 1.66 -16.81
C GLY A 191 -18.00 1.22 -15.80
N ILE A 192 -17.58 2.13 -14.94
CA ILE A 192 -16.53 1.93 -13.92
C ILE A 192 -16.82 0.78 -12.95
N ASN A 193 -18.10 0.44 -12.72
CA ASN A 193 -18.46 -0.63 -11.80
C ASN A 193 -18.07 -2.02 -12.32
N ILE A 194 -17.99 -2.21 -13.64
CA ILE A 194 -17.50 -3.46 -14.23
C ILE A 194 -16.06 -3.70 -13.75
N ALA A 195 -15.20 -2.70 -13.85
CA ALA A 195 -13.81 -2.80 -13.40
C ALA A 195 -13.71 -3.08 -11.88
N ARG A 196 -14.58 -2.48 -11.07
CA ARG A 196 -14.66 -2.73 -9.61
C ARG A 196 -15.09 -4.15 -9.29
N TYR A 197 -16.15 -4.64 -9.94
CA TYR A 197 -16.63 -6.02 -9.76
C TYR A 197 -15.61 -7.03 -10.24
N THR A 198 -14.93 -6.78 -11.37
CA THR A 198 -13.84 -7.64 -11.84
C THR A 198 -12.74 -7.76 -10.79
N LEU A 199 -12.35 -6.64 -10.17
CA LEU A 199 -11.33 -6.67 -9.12
C LEU A 199 -11.79 -7.45 -7.87
N ILE A 200 -13.06 -7.31 -7.48
CA ILE A 200 -13.64 -8.08 -6.37
C ILE A 200 -13.63 -9.59 -6.69
N ILE A 201 -14.03 -9.98 -7.90
CA ILE A 201 -14.02 -11.38 -8.33
C ILE A 201 -12.59 -11.93 -8.32
N ILE A 202 -11.61 -11.16 -8.83
CA ILE A 202 -10.20 -11.53 -8.79
C ILE A 202 -9.75 -11.77 -7.34
N GLY A 203 -10.13 -10.89 -6.40
CA GLY A 203 -9.82 -11.06 -4.99
C GLY A 203 -10.44 -12.32 -4.40
N ILE A 204 -11.73 -12.58 -4.67
CA ILE A 204 -12.45 -13.78 -4.19
C ILE A 204 -11.78 -15.07 -4.70
N VAL A 205 -11.25 -15.06 -5.92
CA VAL A 205 -10.58 -16.24 -6.51
C VAL A 205 -9.14 -16.38 -5.97
N LEU A 206 -8.38 -15.29 -5.88
CA LEU A 206 -6.96 -15.36 -5.52
C LEU A 206 -6.72 -15.62 -4.03
N ILE A 207 -7.55 -15.07 -3.13
CA ILE A 207 -7.35 -15.22 -1.68
C ILE A 207 -7.37 -16.68 -1.21
N PRO A 208 -8.33 -17.55 -1.61
CA PRO A 208 -8.32 -18.95 -1.22
C PRO A 208 -7.12 -19.73 -1.77
N ILE A 209 -6.61 -19.37 -2.97
CA ILE A 209 -5.51 -20.07 -3.64
C ILE A 209 -4.16 -19.68 -3.04
N PHE A 210 -3.91 -18.36 -2.92
CA PHE A 210 -2.61 -17.81 -2.54
C PHE A 210 -2.53 -17.32 -1.10
N ARG A 211 -3.64 -17.33 -0.34
CA ARG A 211 -3.75 -16.80 1.03
C ARG A 211 -3.21 -15.37 1.09
N TRP A 212 -2.28 -15.09 2.00
CA TRP A 212 -1.65 -13.78 2.14
C TRP A 212 -0.86 -13.34 0.90
N GLY A 213 -0.33 -14.29 0.13
CA GLY A 213 0.35 -14.01 -1.14
C GLY A 213 -0.57 -13.51 -2.27
N ALA A 214 -1.89 -13.49 -2.07
CA ALA A 214 -2.84 -12.92 -3.02
C ALA A 214 -2.75 -11.38 -3.12
N PHE A 215 -2.36 -10.69 -2.04
CA PHE A 215 -2.37 -9.23 -2.01
C PHE A 215 -1.52 -8.58 -3.11
N PRO A 216 -0.25 -8.97 -3.32
CA PRO A 216 0.54 -8.44 -4.44
C PRO A 216 -0.14 -8.65 -5.80
N LEU A 217 -0.74 -9.81 -6.04
CA LEU A 217 -1.43 -10.12 -7.30
C LEU A 217 -2.68 -9.26 -7.49
N ILE A 218 -3.47 -9.06 -6.43
CA ILE A 218 -4.66 -8.21 -6.46
C ILE A 218 -4.28 -6.76 -6.78
N ILE A 219 -3.20 -6.24 -6.19
CA ILE A 219 -2.74 -4.88 -6.46
C ILE A 219 -2.17 -4.75 -7.88
N MET A 220 -1.48 -5.77 -8.39
CA MET A 220 -1.07 -5.81 -9.81
C MET A 220 -2.29 -5.78 -10.74
N ALA A 221 -3.32 -6.59 -10.46
CA ALA A 221 -4.57 -6.57 -11.21
C ALA A 221 -5.25 -5.19 -11.14
N TYR A 222 -5.28 -4.56 -9.97
CA TYR A 222 -5.80 -3.21 -9.79
C TYR A 222 -5.07 -2.18 -10.66
N LEU A 223 -3.73 -2.23 -10.71
CA LEU A 223 -2.93 -1.36 -11.58
C LEU A 223 -3.26 -1.57 -13.05
N ILE A 224 -3.26 -2.82 -13.52
CA ILE A 224 -3.54 -3.17 -14.91
C ILE A 224 -4.96 -2.71 -15.31
N ILE A 225 -5.97 -3.00 -14.49
CA ILE A 225 -7.35 -2.60 -14.73
C ILE A 225 -7.48 -1.08 -14.75
N SER A 226 -6.80 -0.36 -13.85
CA SER A 226 -6.81 1.11 -13.82
C SER A 226 -6.21 1.70 -15.10
N LEU A 227 -5.10 1.16 -15.58
CA LEU A 227 -4.44 1.61 -16.80
C LEU A 227 -5.30 1.35 -18.05
N ILE A 228 -5.87 0.14 -18.16
CA ILE A 228 -6.76 -0.23 -19.27
C ILE A 228 -7.99 0.68 -19.29
N TYR A 229 -8.64 0.86 -18.14
CA TYR A 229 -9.84 1.69 -18.03
C TYR A 229 -9.56 3.15 -18.43
N HIS A 230 -8.42 3.70 -17.99
CA HIS A 230 -8.01 5.05 -18.38
C HIS A 230 -7.70 5.16 -19.89
N ALA A 231 -7.06 4.16 -20.48
CA ALA A 231 -6.80 4.13 -21.92
C ALA A 231 -8.11 4.08 -22.73
N LEU A 232 -9.09 3.29 -22.31
CA LEU A 232 -10.39 3.19 -22.96
C LEU A 232 -11.18 4.51 -22.91
N ILE A 233 -11.14 5.23 -21.79
CA ILE A 233 -11.74 6.59 -21.69
C ILE A 233 -11.08 7.54 -22.67
N LYS A 234 -9.74 7.57 -22.76
CA LYS A 234 -9.02 8.45 -23.70
C LYS A 234 -9.34 8.16 -25.16
N LEU A 235 -9.64 6.91 -25.49
CA LEU A 235 -10.00 6.46 -26.84
C LEU A 235 -11.49 6.67 -27.16
N HIS A 236 -12.28 7.29 -26.25
CA HIS A 236 -13.74 7.47 -26.40
C HIS A 236 -14.51 6.17 -26.64
N VAL A 237 -14.04 5.03 -26.10
CA VAL A 237 -14.66 3.70 -26.26
C VAL A 237 -15.74 3.47 -25.20
N ILE A 238 -15.61 4.11 -24.02
CA ILE A 238 -16.54 4.03 -22.88
C ILE A 238 -16.75 5.41 -22.25
#